data_a287912fd58de38877cf7bed8f525e6f
#
_entry.id   a287912fd58de38877cf7bed8f525e6f
#
_cell.length_a   1.000
_cell.length_b   1.000
_cell.length_c   1.000
_cell.angle_alpha   90.00
_cell.angle_beta   90.00
_cell.angle_gamma   90.00
#
_symmetry.space_group_name_H-M   'P 1'
#
loop_
_entity.id
_entity.type
_entity.pdbx_description
1 polymer ?
#
loop_
_entity_poly.entity_id
_entity_poly.type
_entity_poly.pdbx_seq_one_letter_code
_entity_poly.pdbx_strand_id
1 'polypeptide(L)'
;MRYATLSWNCHNAYVDAAVTSDPESGKFVKSSPLWHGVSPAGTQLIAEMNRMGMLVDLAHVSVDTMRDVLAGNETMGFGGSEAPPIFSHSSVYSICPHPRNVPDEILHLVKERGSLVMINFSPDFISCEPSDDGTGIPRFVEKNNTLAQVVRHIMYVGELIGYDHVGIGTDYDGIESTPTGLEDVSKFPNLVAELLRHGVSDEDAGKVVGRNLLRVWGEVDRVAERLQRTMLPTEDNIKLGGFELDGYRGHLEL
;
A
#
# COMPACT_ATOMS: atom_id res chain seq x y z
N MET A 1 -2.15 3.04 -18.45
CA MET A 1 -1.78 2.69 -17.06
C MET A 1 -3.01 2.86 -16.19
N ARG A 2 -3.29 1.96 -15.22
CA ARG A 2 -4.52 2.01 -14.41
C ARG A 2 -4.26 2.32 -12.94
N TYR A 3 -3.07 2.11 -12.44
CA TYR A 3 -2.63 2.55 -11.13
C TYR A 3 -1.15 2.97 -11.16
N ALA A 4 -0.75 3.75 -10.18
CA ALA A 4 0.65 4.09 -9.95
C ALA A 4 0.92 4.12 -8.44
N THR A 5 2.00 3.45 -8.04
CA THR A 5 2.54 3.48 -6.68
C THR A 5 3.27 4.80 -6.47
N LEU A 6 2.95 5.51 -5.37
CA LEU A 6 3.45 6.87 -5.13
C LEU A 6 4.95 6.93 -4.84
N SER A 7 5.52 5.88 -4.26
CA SER A 7 6.96 5.74 -4.01
C SER A 7 7.37 4.27 -4.06
N TRP A 8 8.68 4.03 -4.13
CA TRP A 8 9.28 2.75 -3.82
C TRP A 8 10.03 2.85 -2.48
N ASN A 9 11.21 2.28 -2.34
CA ASN A 9 11.99 2.24 -1.10
C ASN A 9 12.91 3.47 -0.96
N CYS A 10 12.39 4.65 -1.29
CA CYS A 10 13.02 5.95 -1.05
C CYS A 10 11.96 7.06 -1.08
N HIS A 11 12.21 8.14 -0.34
CA HIS A 11 11.44 9.37 -0.48
C HIS A 11 11.58 9.93 -1.88
N ASN A 12 10.59 10.65 -2.33
CA ASN A 12 10.63 11.40 -3.59
C ASN A 12 10.01 12.80 -3.40
N ALA A 13 9.81 13.54 -4.50
CA ALA A 13 9.23 14.87 -4.44
C ALA A 13 7.77 14.91 -3.97
N TYR A 14 7.08 13.78 -3.90
CA TYR A 14 5.65 13.69 -3.69
C TYR A 14 5.27 13.16 -2.30
N VAL A 15 5.98 12.13 -1.81
CA VAL A 15 5.59 11.43 -0.59
C VAL A 15 6.80 10.85 0.15
N ASP A 16 6.57 10.54 1.42
CA ASP A 16 7.49 9.75 2.23
C ASP A 16 7.31 8.25 2.02
N ALA A 17 8.43 7.53 1.87
CA ALA A 17 8.47 6.07 1.82
C ALA A 17 8.54 5.46 3.23
N ALA A 18 8.07 4.20 3.37
CA ALA A 18 8.12 3.47 4.63
C ALA A 18 9.52 3.02 5.04
N VAL A 19 10.33 2.68 4.04
CA VAL A 19 11.72 2.22 4.21
C VAL A 19 12.64 2.94 3.22
N THR A 20 13.93 2.98 3.54
CA THR A 20 14.98 3.48 2.66
C THR A 20 16.22 2.59 2.80
N SER A 21 17.15 2.70 1.86
CA SER A 21 18.46 2.07 2.00
C SER A 21 19.39 2.97 2.82
N ASP A 22 20.00 2.41 3.85
CA ASP A 22 21.06 3.07 4.59
C ASP A 22 22.31 3.23 3.70
N PRO A 23 22.84 4.45 3.52
CA PRO A 23 23.92 4.70 2.56
C PRO A 23 25.24 4.01 2.91
N GLU A 24 25.49 3.72 4.21
CA GLU A 24 26.75 3.14 4.68
C GLU A 24 26.72 1.61 4.61
N SER A 25 25.61 1.01 5.05
CA SER A 25 25.48 -0.44 5.12
C SER A 25 24.80 -1.07 3.90
N GLY A 26 24.07 -0.28 3.09
CA GLY A 26 23.24 -0.76 1.99
C GLY A 26 22.00 -1.54 2.45
N LYS A 27 21.75 -1.66 3.75
CA LYS A 27 20.58 -2.36 4.30
C LYS A 27 19.34 -1.48 4.26
N PHE A 28 18.19 -2.13 4.16
CA PHE A 28 16.94 -1.43 4.38
C PHE A 28 16.76 -1.04 5.85
N VAL A 29 16.34 0.19 6.08
CA VAL A 29 16.00 0.73 7.39
C VAL A 29 14.63 1.40 7.32
N LYS A 30 13.93 1.50 8.45
CA LYS A 30 12.73 2.31 8.55
C LYS A 30 13.08 3.76 8.24
N SER A 31 12.37 4.38 7.29
CA SER A 31 12.62 5.77 6.89
C SER A 31 12.35 6.76 8.03
N SER A 32 13.23 7.76 8.15
CA SER A 32 12.91 8.98 8.90
C SER A 32 12.05 9.90 8.04
N PRO A 33 11.02 10.57 8.58
CA PRO A 33 10.16 11.43 7.78
C PRO A 33 10.94 12.59 7.13
N LEU A 34 10.59 12.89 5.87
CA LEU A 34 11.08 14.04 5.13
C LEU A 34 9.99 15.11 5.00
N TRP A 35 8.81 14.68 4.53
CA TRP A 35 7.63 15.52 4.35
C TRP A 35 6.64 15.41 5.50
N HIS A 36 6.81 14.43 6.38
CA HIS A 36 5.81 14.00 7.37
C HIS A 36 4.48 13.62 6.72
N GLY A 37 4.56 12.94 5.57
CA GLY A 37 3.42 12.46 4.80
C GLY A 37 3.50 12.82 3.31
N VAL A 38 2.45 13.46 2.81
CA VAL A 38 2.34 13.94 1.42
C VAL A 38 2.93 15.34 1.29
N SER A 39 3.74 15.59 0.27
CA SER A 39 4.24 16.96 -0.03
C SER A 39 3.17 17.81 -0.74
N PRO A 40 3.35 19.15 -0.83
CA PRO A 40 2.48 19.99 -1.65
C PRO A 40 2.40 19.56 -3.12
N ALA A 41 3.49 19.06 -3.70
CA ALA A 41 3.48 18.49 -5.06
C ALA A 41 2.72 17.16 -5.11
N GLY A 42 2.81 16.37 -4.05
CA GLY A 42 2.07 15.11 -3.91
C GLY A 42 0.55 15.31 -3.89
N THR A 43 0.05 16.36 -3.24
CA THR A 43 -1.39 16.67 -3.25
C THR A 43 -1.91 16.96 -4.66
N GLN A 44 -1.12 17.66 -5.48
CA GLN A 44 -1.46 17.95 -6.88
C GLN A 44 -1.42 16.68 -7.74
N LEU A 45 -0.40 15.83 -7.55
CA LEU A 45 -0.31 14.54 -8.24
C LEU A 45 -1.53 13.67 -7.94
N ILE A 46 -1.92 13.54 -6.67
CA ILE A 46 -3.07 12.72 -6.26
C ILE A 46 -4.37 13.27 -6.87
N ALA A 47 -4.55 14.60 -6.87
CA ALA A 47 -5.72 15.24 -7.49
C ALA A 47 -5.80 14.93 -8.99
N GLU A 48 -4.67 15.00 -9.72
CA GLU A 48 -4.62 14.68 -11.14
C GLU A 48 -4.82 13.19 -11.41
N MET A 49 -4.26 12.30 -10.58
CA MET A 49 -4.52 10.86 -10.66
C MET A 49 -6.02 10.56 -10.51
N ASN A 50 -6.69 11.21 -9.54
CA ASN A 50 -8.14 11.08 -9.35
C ASN A 50 -8.92 11.58 -10.58
N ARG A 51 -8.53 12.74 -11.14
CA ARG A 51 -9.15 13.28 -12.35
C ARG A 51 -8.96 12.35 -13.57
N MET A 52 -7.80 11.71 -13.68
CA MET A 52 -7.49 10.79 -14.79
C MET A 52 -8.12 9.41 -14.65
N GLY A 53 -8.70 9.07 -13.51
CA GLY A 53 -9.18 7.71 -13.23
C GLY A 53 -8.05 6.72 -13.00
N MET A 54 -6.95 7.19 -12.43
CA MET A 54 -5.83 6.36 -12.03
C MET A 54 -5.91 6.04 -10.55
N LEU A 55 -5.89 4.74 -10.20
CA LEU A 55 -5.84 4.29 -8.81
C LEU A 55 -4.54 4.78 -8.15
N VAL A 56 -4.69 5.44 -7.00
CA VAL A 56 -3.57 5.83 -6.15
C VAL A 56 -3.17 4.61 -5.32
N ASP A 57 -1.92 4.16 -5.45
CA ASP A 57 -1.42 3.00 -4.72
C ASP A 57 -0.51 3.42 -3.57
N LEU A 58 -0.88 2.97 -2.37
CA LEU A 58 -0.23 3.25 -1.09
C LEU A 58 0.75 2.17 -0.64
N ALA A 59 1.04 1.18 -1.48
CA ALA A 59 2.16 0.29 -1.20
C ALA A 59 3.46 1.11 -1.13
N HIS A 60 4.40 0.73 -0.27
CA HIS A 60 5.68 1.38 -0.01
C HIS A 60 5.69 2.72 0.74
N VAL A 61 4.58 3.44 0.83
CA VAL A 61 4.57 4.76 1.48
C VAL A 61 4.61 4.68 3.01
N SER A 62 5.05 5.74 3.66
CA SER A 62 5.05 5.87 5.12
C SER A 62 3.63 5.87 5.70
N VAL A 63 3.50 5.57 7.00
CA VAL A 63 2.20 5.60 7.70
C VAL A 63 1.58 7.00 7.66
N ASP A 64 2.39 8.06 7.74
CA ASP A 64 1.90 9.44 7.64
C ASP A 64 1.33 9.72 6.24
N THR A 65 2.00 9.24 5.18
CA THR A 65 1.46 9.32 3.82
C THR A 65 0.15 8.52 3.67
N MET A 66 0.07 7.31 4.25
CA MET A 66 -1.18 6.52 4.25
C MET A 66 -2.32 7.33 4.87
N ARG A 67 -2.05 7.96 6.03
CA ARG A 67 -3.04 8.77 6.76
C ARG A 67 -3.46 9.99 5.95
N ASP A 68 -2.52 10.76 5.41
CA ASP A 68 -2.82 11.95 4.61
C ASP A 68 -3.68 11.62 3.38
N VAL A 69 -3.36 10.53 2.67
CA VAL A 69 -4.12 10.15 1.47
C VAL A 69 -5.52 9.63 1.81
N LEU A 70 -5.67 8.90 2.92
CA LEU A 70 -6.95 8.32 3.32
C LEU A 70 -7.86 9.32 4.05
N ALA A 71 -7.31 10.11 4.96
CA ALA A 71 -8.09 10.99 5.84
C ALA A 71 -7.95 12.48 5.51
N GLY A 72 -6.89 12.86 4.80
CA GLY A 72 -6.53 14.25 4.56
C GLY A 72 -5.52 14.81 5.56
N ASN A 73 -5.09 16.05 5.31
CA ASN A 73 -4.17 16.80 6.15
C ASN A 73 -4.66 18.25 6.26
N GLU A 74 -5.28 18.58 7.39
CA GLU A 74 -5.89 19.91 7.63
C GLU A 74 -4.86 21.03 7.54
N THR A 75 -3.63 20.80 8.03
CA THR A 75 -2.55 21.81 8.03
C THR A 75 -2.21 22.23 6.59
N MET A 76 -2.33 21.32 5.64
CA MET A 76 -2.08 21.57 4.23
C MET A 76 -3.34 21.96 3.45
N GLY A 77 -4.51 21.92 4.06
CA GLY A 77 -5.79 22.09 3.36
C GLY A 77 -6.07 20.94 2.36
N PHE A 78 -5.49 19.77 2.58
CA PHE A 78 -5.65 18.59 1.72
C PHE A 78 -6.72 17.66 2.29
N GLY A 79 -7.79 17.41 1.54
CA GLY A 79 -8.90 16.55 1.95
C GLY A 79 -8.68 15.04 1.77
N GLY A 80 -7.47 14.64 1.38
CA GLY A 80 -7.16 13.27 0.99
C GLY A 80 -7.52 12.96 -0.46
N SER A 81 -7.36 11.71 -0.86
CA SER A 81 -7.77 11.25 -2.19
C SER A 81 -9.29 11.25 -2.32
N GLU A 82 -9.85 11.86 -3.37
CA GLU A 82 -11.30 11.85 -3.62
C GLU A 82 -11.79 10.47 -4.06
N ALA A 83 -10.98 9.74 -4.82
CA ALA A 83 -11.23 8.35 -5.16
C ALA A 83 -10.61 7.43 -4.12
N PRO A 84 -11.20 6.25 -3.84
CA PRO A 84 -10.62 5.30 -2.91
C PRO A 84 -9.25 4.80 -3.44
N PRO A 85 -8.16 4.97 -2.66
CA PRO A 85 -6.85 4.40 -3.02
C PRO A 85 -6.82 2.89 -2.79
N ILE A 86 -5.72 2.26 -3.18
CA ILE A 86 -5.44 0.84 -2.90
C ILE A 86 -4.09 0.69 -2.21
N PHE A 87 -3.91 -0.45 -1.55
CA PHE A 87 -2.60 -1.02 -1.25
C PHE A 87 -2.43 -2.23 -2.16
N SER A 88 -1.64 -2.08 -3.23
CA SER A 88 -1.49 -3.15 -4.23
C SER A 88 -0.81 -4.40 -3.66
N HIS A 89 0.06 -4.23 -2.65
CA HIS A 89 0.77 -5.31 -1.97
C HIS A 89 1.28 -4.85 -0.59
N SER A 90 0.45 -5.02 0.44
CA SER A 90 0.79 -4.74 1.84
C SER A 90 0.07 -5.73 2.75
N SER A 91 0.67 -6.03 3.91
CA SER A 91 0.11 -6.97 4.87
C SER A 91 -0.29 -6.26 6.18
N VAL A 92 -0.53 -6.99 7.25
CA VAL A 92 -1.04 -6.46 8.52
C VAL A 92 0.10 -6.21 9.50
N TYR A 93 0.24 -4.97 10.00
CA TYR A 93 1.29 -4.60 10.95
C TYR A 93 1.15 -5.32 12.30
N SER A 94 -0.06 -5.49 12.80
CA SER A 94 -0.33 -6.18 14.09
C SER A 94 0.04 -7.67 14.08
N ILE A 95 0.22 -8.27 12.90
CA ILE A 95 0.71 -9.66 12.76
C ILE A 95 2.22 -9.69 12.53
N CYS A 96 2.74 -8.79 11.71
CA CYS A 96 4.15 -8.66 11.37
C CYS A 96 4.49 -7.16 11.36
N PRO A 97 5.21 -6.63 12.37
CA PRO A 97 5.39 -5.19 12.56
C PRO A 97 6.45 -4.60 11.61
N HIS A 98 6.34 -4.92 10.33
CA HIS A 98 7.17 -4.37 9.27
C HIS A 98 6.65 -2.99 8.85
N PRO A 99 7.50 -1.97 8.60
CA PRO A 99 7.08 -0.62 8.20
C PRO A 99 6.25 -0.57 6.90
N ARG A 100 6.37 -1.60 6.03
CA ARG A 100 5.60 -1.76 4.80
C ARG A 100 4.16 -2.27 5.02
N ASN A 101 3.84 -2.72 6.22
CA ASN A 101 2.53 -3.25 6.60
C ASN A 101 1.62 -2.16 7.15
N VAL A 102 0.31 -2.41 7.06
CA VAL A 102 -0.75 -1.46 7.38
C VAL A 102 -1.14 -1.58 8.86
N PRO A 103 -0.98 -0.52 9.68
CA PRO A 103 -1.46 -0.50 11.07
C PRO A 103 -2.98 -0.48 11.17
N ASP A 104 -3.51 -0.91 12.32
CA ASP A 104 -4.96 -1.03 12.55
C ASP A 104 -5.70 0.30 12.42
N GLU A 105 -5.11 1.41 12.91
CA GLU A 105 -5.69 2.75 12.75
C GLU A 105 -5.82 3.15 11.26
N ILE A 106 -4.90 2.70 10.41
CA ILE A 106 -4.98 2.93 8.97
C ILE A 106 -6.00 1.97 8.33
N LEU A 107 -6.11 0.73 8.80
CA LEU A 107 -7.16 -0.19 8.34
C LEU A 107 -8.57 0.39 8.57
N HIS A 108 -8.81 1.05 9.70
CA HIS A 108 -10.08 1.75 9.91
C HIS A 108 -10.32 2.87 8.90
N LEU A 109 -9.30 3.66 8.54
CA LEU A 109 -9.41 4.66 7.48
C LEU A 109 -9.64 4.03 6.09
N VAL A 110 -9.06 2.85 5.82
CA VAL A 110 -9.35 2.06 4.61
C VAL A 110 -10.84 1.75 4.51
N LYS A 111 -11.47 1.32 5.61
CA LYS A 111 -12.92 1.08 5.67
C LYS A 111 -13.72 2.35 5.40
N GLU A 112 -13.42 3.44 6.09
CA GLU A 112 -14.11 4.72 5.96
C GLU A 112 -14.04 5.27 4.53
N ARG A 113 -12.90 5.11 3.87
CA ARG A 113 -12.67 5.56 2.49
C ARG A 113 -13.19 4.59 1.42
N GLY A 114 -13.67 3.41 1.81
CA GLY A 114 -14.09 2.38 0.85
C GLY A 114 -12.93 1.76 0.07
N SER A 115 -11.72 1.86 0.59
CA SER A 115 -10.46 1.42 -0.02
C SER A 115 -10.23 -0.09 0.10
N LEU A 116 -9.08 -0.57 -0.36
CA LEU A 116 -8.73 -1.99 -0.45
C LEU A 116 -7.27 -2.22 -0.08
N VAL A 117 -7.02 -3.18 0.81
CA VAL A 117 -5.69 -3.72 1.09
C VAL A 117 -5.56 -5.09 0.43
N MET A 118 -4.60 -5.24 -0.48
CA MET A 118 -4.30 -6.51 -1.12
C MET A 118 -3.07 -7.13 -0.44
N ILE A 119 -3.29 -8.30 0.18
CA ILE A 119 -2.28 -8.95 1.03
C ILE A 119 -1.10 -9.44 0.20
N ASN A 120 0.09 -8.96 0.59
CA ASN A 120 1.38 -9.31 0.01
C ASN A 120 1.81 -10.73 0.39
N PHE A 121 2.60 -11.39 -0.47
CA PHE A 121 3.15 -12.73 -0.20
C PHE A 121 4.65 -12.69 0.12
N SER A 122 5.28 -11.51 0.20
CA SER A 122 6.66 -11.42 0.65
C SER A 122 6.82 -12.06 2.04
N PRO A 123 7.73 -13.04 2.20
CA PRO A 123 7.96 -13.71 3.48
C PRO A 123 8.24 -12.74 4.63
N ASP A 124 9.02 -11.68 4.38
CA ASP A 124 9.39 -10.69 5.38
C ASP A 124 8.20 -9.83 5.86
N PHE A 125 7.10 -9.76 5.08
CA PHE A 125 5.93 -8.95 5.42
C PHE A 125 4.79 -9.76 6.01
N ILE A 126 4.83 -11.09 5.87
CA ILE A 126 3.79 -11.96 6.45
C ILE A 126 4.27 -12.69 7.70
N SER A 127 5.58 -12.94 7.84
CA SER A 127 6.12 -13.78 8.89
C SER A 127 7.35 -13.14 9.54
N CYS A 128 7.11 -12.27 10.52
CA CYS A 128 8.19 -11.60 11.22
C CYS A 128 7.89 -11.37 12.71
N GLU A 129 8.94 -11.06 13.45
CA GLU A 129 8.88 -10.64 14.86
C GLU A 129 9.79 -9.42 15.08
N PRO A 130 9.52 -8.59 16.12
CA PRO A 130 10.34 -7.40 16.41
C PRO A 130 11.83 -7.72 16.48
N SER A 131 12.66 -6.77 16.04
CA SER A 131 14.13 -6.82 16.13
C SER A 131 14.65 -5.56 16.81
N ASP A 132 15.71 -5.71 17.60
CA ASP A 132 16.38 -4.63 18.33
C ASP A 132 17.71 -4.24 17.66
N ASP A 133 17.88 -4.51 16.35
CA ASP A 133 19.13 -4.23 15.62
C ASP A 133 19.34 -2.78 15.20
N GLY A 134 18.40 -1.90 15.56
CA GLY A 134 18.44 -0.46 15.27
C GLY A 134 17.96 -0.08 13.87
N THR A 135 17.65 -1.04 13.00
CA THR A 135 17.14 -0.76 11.63
C THR A 135 15.66 -0.36 11.60
N GLY A 136 14.91 -0.73 12.64
CA GLY A 136 13.46 -0.62 12.65
C GLY A 136 12.76 -1.61 11.69
N ILE A 137 13.52 -2.59 11.16
CA ILE A 137 13.00 -3.69 10.35
C ILE A 137 12.90 -4.94 11.24
N PRO A 138 11.75 -5.63 11.28
CA PRO A 138 11.60 -6.84 12.07
C PRO A 138 12.41 -8.00 11.48
N ARG A 139 12.62 -9.03 12.29
CA ARG A 139 13.31 -10.24 11.87
C ARG A 139 12.33 -11.23 11.24
N PHE A 140 12.69 -11.78 10.09
CA PHE A 140 11.95 -12.87 9.44
C PHE A 140 11.89 -14.14 10.29
N VAL A 141 10.75 -14.86 10.24
CA VAL A 141 10.48 -16.11 10.97
C VAL A 141 10.07 -17.21 9.99
N GLU A 142 11.02 -18.04 9.58
CA GLU A 142 10.86 -19.10 8.58
C GLU A 142 9.66 -20.03 8.82
N LYS A 143 9.48 -20.50 10.06
CA LYS A 143 8.44 -21.52 10.38
C LYS A 143 7.01 -21.09 10.05
N ASN A 144 6.74 -19.78 9.98
CA ASN A 144 5.42 -19.23 9.70
C ASN A 144 5.28 -18.74 8.24
N ASN A 145 6.30 -18.96 7.41
CA ASN A 145 6.27 -18.57 5.99
C ASN A 145 5.44 -19.57 5.18
N THR A 146 4.11 -19.50 5.30
CA THR A 146 3.18 -20.48 4.76
C THR A 146 1.90 -19.86 4.22
N LEU A 147 1.17 -20.58 3.37
CA LEU A 147 -0.18 -20.27 2.93
C LEU A 147 -1.12 -19.93 4.11
N ALA A 148 -1.05 -20.69 5.20
CA ALA A 148 -1.89 -20.44 6.38
C ALA A 148 -1.61 -19.09 7.01
N GLN A 149 -0.38 -18.58 6.96
CA GLN A 149 -0.05 -17.26 7.48
C GLN A 149 -0.64 -16.15 6.59
N VAL A 150 -0.63 -16.31 5.27
CA VAL A 150 -1.30 -15.38 4.34
C VAL A 150 -2.80 -15.35 4.61
N VAL A 151 -3.44 -16.52 4.79
CA VAL A 151 -4.86 -16.62 5.18
C VAL A 151 -5.13 -15.88 6.48
N ARG A 152 -4.24 -15.99 7.48
CA ARG A 152 -4.35 -15.25 8.74
C ARG A 152 -4.38 -13.73 8.53
N HIS A 153 -3.53 -13.19 7.64
CA HIS A 153 -3.55 -11.77 7.30
C HIS A 153 -4.86 -11.36 6.62
N ILE A 154 -5.36 -12.16 5.66
CA ILE A 154 -6.63 -11.89 4.98
C ILE A 154 -7.79 -11.87 5.98
N MET A 155 -7.87 -12.89 6.84
CA MET A 155 -8.92 -13.00 7.85
C MET A 155 -8.84 -11.87 8.87
N TYR A 156 -7.65 -11.48 9.31
CA TYR A 156 -7.47 -10.37 10.24
C TYR A 156 -8.10 -9.08 9.70
N VAL A 157 -7.83 -8.73 8.45
CA VAL A 157 -8.45 -7.54 7.81
C VAL A 157 -9.96 -7.75 7.70
N GLY A 158 -10.41 -8.93 7.24
CA GLY A 158 -11.82 -9.25 7.08
C GLY A 158 -12.61 -9.16 8.38
N GLU A 159 -12.06 -9.64 9.49
CA GLU A 159 -12.66 -9.60 10.82
C GLU A 159 -12.64 -8.20 11.43
N LEU A 160 -11.56 -7.43 11.22
CA LEU A 160 -11.41 -6.09 11.81
C LEU A 160 -12.27 -5.04 11.09
N ILE A 161 -12.25 -5.01 9.76
CA ILE A 161 -12.88 -3.93 8.97
C ILE A 161 -13.91 -4.43 7.94
N GLY A 162 -14.04 -5.73 7.74
CA GLY A 162 -14.95 -6.37 6.78
C GLY A 162 -14.23 -6.87 5.52
N TYR A 163 -14.74 -7.97 4.98
CA TYR A 163 -14.18 -8.61 3.78
C TYR A 163 -14.33 -7.79 2.49
N ASP A 164 -15.07 -6.69 2.51
CA ASP A 164 -15.16 -5.72 1.42
C ASP A 164 -13.84 -4.94 1.19
N HIS A 165 -12.90 -5.01 2.14
CA HIS A 165 -11.70 -4.18 2.17
C HIS A 165 -10.39 -4.96 2.05
N VAL A 166 -10.44 -6.23 1.71
CA VAL A 166 -9.26 -7.10 1.57
C VAL A 166 -9.23 -7.82 0.23
N GLY A 167 -8.03 -8.03 -0.30
CA GLY A 167 -7.78 -8.72 -1.56
C GLY A 167 -6.44 -9.44 -1.58
N ILE A 168 -6.03 -9.90 -2.75
CA ILE A 168 -4.77 -10.62 -3.00
C ILE A 168 -3.84 -9.73 -3.82
N GLY A 169 -2.63 -9.47 -3.31
CA GLY A 169 -1.60 -8.66 -3.96
C GLY A 169 -0.23 -9.30 -3.84
N THR A 170 -0.01 -10.38 -4.54
CA THR A 170 1.07 -11.36 -4.34
C THR A 170 2.48 -10.80 -4.40
N ASP A 171 2.72 -9.85 -5.30
CA ASP A 171 4.05 -9.32 -5.58
C ASP A 171 5.03 -10.36 -6.17
N TYR A 172 4.53 -11.41 -6.86
CA TYR A 172 5.36 -12.54 -7.32
C TYR A 172 6.59 -12.13 -8.14
N ASP A 173 6.49 -11.12 -9.00
CA ASP A 173 7.62 -10.67 -9.81
C ASP A 173 8.55 -9.69 -9.05
N GLY A 174 8.14 -9.23 -7.86
CA GLY A 174 8.87 -8.27 -7.02
C GLY A 174 9.52 -8.88 -5.78
N ILE A 175 9.35 -10.20 -5.50
CA ILE A 175 9.85 -10.88 -4.32
C ILE A 175 10.81 -12.02 -4.69
N GLU A 176 11.84 -12.22 -3.85
CA GLU A 176 12.87 -13.25 -4.11
C GLU A 176 12.42 -14.68 -3.78
N SER A 177 11.45 -14.81 -2.88
CA SER A 177 10.91 -16.09 -2.43
C SER A 177 9.45 -15.97 -2.04
N THR A 178 8.76 -17.11 -1.93
CA THR A 178 7.33 -17.19 -1.70
C THR A 178 7.00 -18.02 -0.47
N PRO A 179 5.79 -17.87 0.11
CA PRO A 179 5.36 -18.75 1.19
C PRO A 179 5.16 -20.18 0.71
N THR A 180 5.49 -21.15 1.57
CA THR A 180 5.19 -22.57 1.32
C THR A 180 3.70 -22.77 1.04
N GLY A 181 3.39 -23.36 -0.10
CA GLY A 181 2.03 -23.61 -0.58
C GLY A 181 1.44 -22.47 -1.42
N LEU A 182 2.23 -21.43 -1.70
CA LEU A 182 1.89 -20.28 -2.57
C LEU A 182 3.04 -19.95 -3.51
N GLU A 183 3.67 -20.95 -4.11
CA GLU A 183 4.85 -20.79 -4.94
C GLU A 183 4.55 -20.06 -6.27
N ASP A 184 3.32 -20.17 -6.74
CA ASP A 184 2.84 -19.53 -7.97
C ASP A 184 1.31 -19.43 -8.02
N VAL A 185 0.75 -18.84 -9.08
CA VAL A 185 -0.70 -18.61 -9.25
C VAL A 185 -1.52 -19.91 -9.30
N SER A 186 -0.94 -21.07 -9.59
CA SER A 186 -1.64 -22.36 -9.57
C SER A 186 -2.10 -22.77 -8.18
N LYS A 187 -1.57 -22.12 -7.15
CA LYS A 187 -1.90 -22.35 -5.73
C LYS A 187 -3.09 -21.52 -5.24
N PHE A 188 -3.61 -20.58 -6.00
CA PHE A 188 -4.76 -19.77 -5.60
C PHE A 188 -6.01 -20.61 -5.23
N PRO A 189 -6.33 -21.71 -5.91
CA PRO A 189 -7.41 -22.58 -5.44
C PRO A 189 -7.21 -23.12 -4.02
N ASN A 190 -5.95 -23.40 -3.62
CA ASN A 190 -5.63 -23.83 -2.27
C ASN A 190 -5.83 -22.71 -1.24
N LEU A 191 -5.46 -21.47 -1.59
CA LEU A 191 -5.70 -20.29 -0.75
C LEU A 191 -7.20 -20.09 -0.50
N VAL A 192 -8.01 -20.18 -1.55
CA VAL A 192 -9.47 -20.07 -1.44
C VAL A 192 -10.04 -21.21 -0.59
N ALA A 193 -9.61 -22.44 -0.84
CA ALA A 193 -10.05 -23.60 -0.05
C ALA A 193 -9.71 -23.45 1.44
N GLU A 194 -8.57 -22.83 1.76
CA GLU A 194 -8.19 -22.57 3.16
C GLU A 194 -9.06 -21.50 3.80
N LEU A 195 -9.37 -20.40 3.11
CA LEU A 195 -10.33 -19.38 3.56
C LEU A 195 -11.69 -20.01 3.90
N LEU A 196 -12.22 -20.84 2.99
CA LEU A 196 -13.50 -21.54 3.19
C LEU A 196 -13.44 -22.50 4.38
N ARG A 197 -12.34 -23.23 4.59
CA ARG A 197 -12.15 -24.10 5.76
C ARG A 197 -12.17 -23.34 7.09
N HIS A 198 -11.72 -22.09 7.08
CA HIS A 198 -11.77 -21.19 8.24
C HIS A 198 -13.14 -20.48 8.40
N GLY A 199 -14.14 -20.82 7.56
CA GLY A 199 -15.50 -20.31 7.69
C GLY A 199 -15.77 -18.99 6.97
N VAL A 200 -14.83 -18.50 6.15
CA VAL A 200 -15.10 -17.38 5.25
C VAL A 200 -16.18 -17.83 4.25
N SER A 201 -17.23 -17.04 4.08
CA SER A 201 -18.33 -17.37 3.17
C SER A 201 -17.88 -17.39 1.69
N ASP A 202 -18.59 -18.11 0.83
CA ASP A 202 -18.36 -18.10 -0.63
C ASP A 202 -18.47 -16.66 -1.19
N GLU A 203 -19.39 -15.87 -0.64
CA GLU A 203 -19.58 -14.49 -1.03
C GLU A 203 -18.33 -13.66 -0.70
N ASP A 204 -17.83 -13.76 0.54
CA ASP A 204 -16.66 -13.00 0.99
C ASP A 204 -15.37 -13.49 0.31
N ALA A 205 -15.21 -14.80 0.12
CA ALA A 205 -14.11 -15.33 -0.68
C ALA A 205 -14.13 -14.77 -2.11
N GLY A 206 -15.32 -14.66 -2.72
CA GLY A 206 -15.50 -14.01 -4.03
C GLY A 206 -15.14 -12.54 -4.06
N LYS A 207 -15.33 -11.81 -2.95
CA LYS A 207 -14.86 -10.42 -2.79
C LYS A 207 -13.34 -10.36 -2.76
N VAL A 208 -12.72 -11.19 -1.92
CA VAL A 208 -11.25 -11.26 -1.74
C VAL A 208 -10.53 -11.58 -3.05
N VAL A 209 -11.02 -12.51 -3.86
CA VAL A 209 -10.33 -12.93 -5.10
C VAL A 209 -10.48 -11.96 -6.27
N GLY A 210 -11.26 -10.86 -6.13
CA GLY A 210 -11.28 -9.86 -7.19
C GLY A 210 -12.46 -8.89 -7.21
N ARG A 211 -13.63 -9.25 -6.66
CA ARG A 211 -14.80 -8.36 -6.73
C ARG A 211 -14.54 -7.01 -6.05
N ASN A 212 -13.75 -6.99 -4.97
CA ASN A 212 -13.38 -5.76 -4.28
C ASN A 212 -12.55 -4.83 -5.16
N LEU A 213 -11.58 -5.37 -5.90
CA LEU A 213 -10.78 -4.56 -6.83
C LEU A 213 -11.68 -3.96 -7.94
N LEU A 214 -12.60 -4.75 -8.48
CA LEU A 214 -13.56 -4.25 -9.49
C LEU A 214 -14.48 -3.17 -8.93
N ARG A 215 -14.92 -3.30 -7.67
CA ARG A 215 -15.70 -2.27 -6.97
C ARG A 215 -14.92 -0.97 -6.84
N VAL A 216 -13.70 -1.03 -6.28
CA VAL A 216 -12.83 0.16 -6.10
C VAL A 216 -12.53 0.82 -7.44
N TRP A 217 -12.22 0.02 -8.45
CA TRP A 217 -11.99 0.53 -9.81
C TRP A 217 -13.21 1.28 -10.36
N GLY A 218 -14.41 0.71 -10.22
CA GLY A 218 -15.64 1.38 -10.63
C GLY A 218 -15.91 2.70 -9.89
N GLU A 219 -15.53 2.81 -8.62
CA GLU A 219 -15.59 4.09 -7.88
C GLU A 219 -14.60 5.12 -8.44
N VAL A 220 -13.37 4.70 -8.74
CA VAL A 220 -12.34 5.58 -9.32
C VAL A 220 -12.81 6.12 -10.68
N ASP A 221 -13.40 5.28 -11.53
CA ASP A 221 -13.94 5.71 -12.83
C ASP A 221 -15.08 6.74 -12.63
N ARG A 222 -16.00 6.54 -11.65
CA ARG A 222 -17.07 7.51 -11.33
C ARG A 222 -16.54 8.85 -10.83
N VAL A 223 -15.51 8.83 -9.97
CA VAL A 223 -14.86 10.06 -9.50
C VAL A 223 -14.22 10.80 -10.67
N ALA A 224 -13.49 10.09 -11.53
CA ALA A 224 -12.86 10.67 -12.70
C ALA A 224 -13.86 11.33 -13.66
N GLU A 225 -14.98 10.65 -13.98
CA GLU A 225 -16.04 11.22 -14.81
C GLU A 225 -16.60 12.52 -14.21
N ARG A 226 -16.75 12.61 -12.88
CA ARG A 226 -17.20 13.82 -12.21
C ARG A 226 -16.17 14.93 -12.29
N LEU A 227 -14.91 14.64 -11.96
CA LEU A 227 -13.82 15.61 -11.91
C LEU A 227 -13.50 16.18 -13.30
N GLN A 228 -13.48 15.35 -14.35
CA GLN A 228 -13.23 15.79 -15.73
C GLN A 228 -14.25 16.80 -16.26
N ARG A 229 -15.43 16.89 -15.67
CA ARG A 229 -16.44 17.90 -16.03
C ARG A 229 -16.14 19.27 -15.43
N THR A 230 -15.36 19.35 -14.36
CA THR A 230 -15.13 20.56 -13.55
C THR A 230 -13.68 20.97 -13.43
N MET A 231 -12.75 20.06 -13.69
CA MET A 231 -11.32 20.28 -13.58
C MET A 231 -10.64 20.17 -14.93
N LEU A 232 -9.81 21.15 -15.25
CA LEU A 232 -8.88 21.06 -16.40
C LEU A 232 -7.69 20.16 -16.05
N PRO A 233 -7.06 19.53 -17.07
CA PRO A 233 -5.79 18.82 -16.87
C PRO A 233 -4.74 19.74 -16.26
N THR A 234 -3.91 19.19 -15.39
CA THR A 234 -2.73 19.89 -14.90
C THR A 234 -1.66 19.88 -16.01
N GLU A 235 -1.42 21.05 -16.61
CA GLU A 235 -0.43 21.22 -17.69
C GLU A 235 0.91 21.76 -17.19
N ASP A 236 0.96 22.26 -15.97
CA ASP A 236 2.16 22.80 -15.38
C ASP A 236 3.15 21.70 -15.05
N ASN A 237 4.40 21.88 -15.52
CA ASN A 237 5.52 21.17 -14.92
C ASN A 237 5.51 21.52 -13.44
N ILE A 238 5.23 20.56 -12.59
CA ILE A 238 5.40 20.72 -11.14
C ILE A 238 6.84 21.18 -10.97
N LYS A 239 7.02 22.48 -10.70
CA LYS A 239 8.33 23.01 -10.37
C LYS A 239 8.69 22.34 -9.05
N LEU A 240 9.48 21.30 -9.14
CA LEU A 240 10.19 20.73 -8.00
C LEU A 240 11.10 21.85 -7.52
N GLY A 241 10.55 22.74 -6.67
CA GLY A 241 11.27 23.88 -6.12
C GLY A 241 12.53 23.34 -5.52
N GLY A 242 13.69 23.85 -5.95
CA GLY A 242 15.05 23.47 -5.66
C GLY A 242 15.23 22.54 -4.47
N PHE A 243 15.06 21.26 -4.71
CA PHE A 243 15.21 20.22 -3.72
C PHE A 243 16.70 19.92 -3.63
N GLU A 244 17.40 20.61 -2.77
CA GLU A 244 18.68 20.17 -2.24
C GLU A 244 18.39 19.23 -1.06
N LEU A 245 18.33 17.93 -1.34
CA LEU A 245 18.54 16.93 -0.32
C LEU A 245 19.99 17.08 0.12
N ASP A 246 20.23 17.65 1.29
CA ASP A 246 21.56 17.69 1.89
C ASP A 246 22.12 16.26 1.94
N GLY A 247 23.02 15.97 1.03
CA GLY A 247 23.75 14.68 0.93
C GLY A 247 23.27 13.71 -0.16
N TYR A 248 22.19 13.95 -0.90
CA TYR A 248 21.72 13.02 -1.96
C TYR A 248 21.87 13.66 -3.35
N ARG A 249 23.03 13.46 -3.99
CA ARG A 249 23.17 13.65 -5.44
C ARG A 249 22.69 12.39 -6.16
N GLY A 250 21.39 12.17 -6.20
CA GLY A 250 20.78 11.22 -7.10
C GLY A 250 20.65 11.86 -8.49
N HIS A 251 21.24 11.27 -9.50
CA HIS A 251 20.95 11.62 -10.89
C HIS A 251 19.49 11.24 -11.17
N LEU A 252 18.61 12.25 -11.31
CA LEU A 252 17.34 12.08 -11.98
C LEU A 252 17.63 12.02 -13.48
N GLU A 253 17.83 10.82 -14.03
CA GLU A 253 17.65 10.57 -15.44
C GLU A 253 16.14 10.40 -15.70
N LEU A 254 15.59 11.30 -16.51
CA LEU A 254 14.22 11.26 -17.05
C LEU A 254 14.06 10.14 -18.07
#